data_ba74da653362650c38a4fca802ef58cc
#
_entry.id   ba74da653362650c38a4fca802ef58cc
#
_cell.length_a   1.000
_cell.length_b   1.000
_cell.length_c   1.000
_cell.angle_alpha   90.00
_cell.angle_beta   90.00
_cell.angle_gamma   90.00
#
_symmetry.space_group_name_H-M   'P 1'
#
loop_
_entity.id
_entity.type
_entity.pdbx_description
1 polymer ?
#
loop_
_entity_poly.entity_id
_entity_poly.type
_entity_poly.pdbx_seq_one_letter_code
_entity_poly.pdbx_strand_id
1 'polypeptide(L)'
;WSDMRNQLPPNTPKPPDSLLQPGSLVFKESKYPIPLNDESSWWEWKRGASWKHPLGKNSSIKKIMDHPVVHISWDDAVAYAQWAGKRLPTEAEWEWAARGKKTDAIYPWGNESINETPMKANFWQGHFPYKNTEQDGYHLTAPVGSFISNEYGLFDMSGNVWEWCSDFYHINSYSYDKEKGICINPKGPKTSYDPSEPFAIKKILRGGSFLCNDSYCSGYRVSRRMSSTKDTGLMHTGFRCVKDIRG
;
A
#
# COMPACT_ATOMS: atom_id res chain seq x y z
N TRP A 1 12.44 -14.77 10.96
CA TRP A 1 13.40 -14.14 11.90
C TRP A 1 14.53 -15.09 12.32
N SER A 2 14.28 -16.38 12.57
CA SER A 2 15.35 -17.36 12.82
C SER A 2 16.34 -17.44 11.64
N ASP A 3 15.85 -17.31 10.42
CA ASP A 3 16.65 -17.39 9.20
C ASP A 3 17.51 -16.14 8.98
N MET A 4 17.08 -14.96 9.43
CA MET A 4 17.91 -13.74 9.38
C MET A 4 19.21 -13.88 10.21
N ARG A 5 19.20 -14.66 11.28
CA ARG A 5 20.42 -14.94 12.06
C ARG A 5 21.50 -15.66 11.24
N ASN A 6 21.07 -16.45 10.26
CA ASN A 6 21.95 -17.24 9.41
C ASN A 6 22.38 -16.51 8.13
N GLN A 7 21.77 -15.35 7.85
CA GLN A 7 22.05 -14.52 6.66
C GLN A 7 22.97 -13.33 6.94
N LEU A 8 23.40 -13.15 8.19
CA LEU A 8 24.35 -12.09 8.53
C LEU A 8 25.72 -12.40 7.91
N PRO A 9 26.40 -11.41 7.33
CA PRO A 9 27.77 -11.59 6.84
C PRO A 9 28.68 -12.19 7.91
N PRO A 10 29.72 -12.97 7.53
CA PRO A 10 30.69 -13.48 8.47
C PRO A 10 31.28 -12.34 9.33
N ASN A 11 31.42 -12.58 10.64
CA ASN A 11 31.93 -11.63 11.61
C ASN A 11 31.02 -10.44 11.96
N THR A 12 29.74 -10.43 11.51
CA THR A 12 28.77 -9.43 11.98
C THR A 12 28.33 -9.79 13.40
N PRO A 13 28.38 -8.86 14.37
CA PRO A 13 27.83 -9.10 15.71
C PRO A 13 26.35 -9.50 15.62
N LYS A 14 25.95 -10.59 16.27
CA LYS A 14 24.55 -10.99 16.32
C LYS A 14 23.74 -9.90 17.03
N PRO A 15 22.68 -9.38 16.40
CA PRO A 15 21.81 -8.44 17.07
C PRO A 15 21.16 -9.10 18.30
N PRO A 16 20.93 -8.35 19.37
CA PRO A 16 20.27 -8.88 20.57
C PRO A 16 18.88 -9.45 20.21
N ASP A 17 18.47 -10.52 20.87
CA ASP A 17 17.19 -11.19 20.64
C ASP A 17 15.98 -10.24 20.70
N SER A 18 16.12 -9.17 21.46
CA SER A 18 15.10 -8.12 21.54
C SER A 18 14.85 -7.40 20.21
N LEU A 19 15.85 -7.30 19.32
CA LEU A 19 15.72 -6.71 17.98
C LEU A 19 15.22 -7.72 16.94
N LEU A 20 15.30 -9.01 17.24
CA LEU A 20 14.85 -10.11 16.36
C LEU A 20 13.41 -10.55 16.63
N GLN A 21 12.68 -9.85 17.48
CA GLN A 21 11.27 -10.17 17.72
C GLN A 21 10.39 -9.67 16.55
N PRO A 22 9.45 -10.50 16.09
CA PRO A 22 8.50 -10.10 15.06
C PRO A 22 7.74 -8.83 15.45
N GLY A 23 7.62 -7.93 14.50
CA GLY A 23 6.89 -6.68 14.66
C GLY A 23 6.65 -6.05 13.30
N SER A 24 6.04 -4.89 13.30
CA SER A 24 5.79 -4.11 12.09
C SER A 24 5.70 -2.63 12.44
N LEU A 25 5.82 -1.77 11.44
CA LEU A 25 5.63 -0.34 11.59
C LEU A 25 4.14 -0.03 11.75
N VAL A 26 3.82 0.68 12.82
CA VAL A 26 2.49 1.17 13.15
C VAL A 26 2.52 2.69 13.16
N PHE A 27 1.54 3.31 12.54
CA PHE A 27 1.40 4.77 12.55
C PHE A 27 1.13 5.27 13.97
N LYS A 28 1.82 6.34 14.30
CA LYS A 28 1.69 7.05 15.57
C LYS A 28 1.41 8.52 15.27
N GLU A 29 0.16 8.91 15.48
CA GLU A 29 -0.25 10.30 15.33
C GLU A 29 0.61 11.21 16.22
N SER A 30 1.10 12.29 15.66
CA SER A 30 1.84 13.31 16.41
C SER A 30 0.84 14.20 17.18
N LYS A 31 1.26 14.70 18.33
CA LYS A 31 0.46 15.69 19.10
C LYS A 31 0.58 17.10 18.57
N TYR A 32 1.61 17.38 17.77
CA TYR A 32 1.98 18.72 17.29
C TYR A 32 2.43 18.65 15.83
N PRO A 33 2.44 19.78 15.12
CA PRO A 33 3.06 19.85 13.80
C PRO A 33 4.53 19.42 13.86
N ILE A 34 4.93 18.55 12.91
CA ILE A 34 6.29 18.07 12.75
C ILE A 34 6.72 18.19 11.27
N PRO A 35 8.02 18.31 10.98
CA PRO A 35 8.51 18.31 9.61
C PRO A 35 8.16 17.00 8.89
N LEU A 36 7.73 17.08 7.62
CA LEU A 36 7.31 15.92 6.83
C LEU A 36 8.47 15.26 6.05
N ASN A 37 9.71 15.66 6.30
CA ASN A 37 10.90 15.10 5.66
C ASN A 37 11.57 13.97 6.46
N ASP A 38 11.01 13.60 7.62
CA ASP A 38 11.47 12.50 8.45
C ASP A 38 10.31 11.58 8.82
N GLU A 39 10.13 10.54 8.03
CA GLU A 39 9.04 9.57 8.20
C GLU A 39 9.14 8.79 9.52
N SER A 40 10.33 8.67 10.12
CA SER A 40 10.50 7.98 11.41
C SER A 40 9.73 8.68 12.54
N SER A 41 9.38 9.95 12.37
CA SER A 41 8.65 10.75 13.36
C SER A 41 7.21 10.28 13.61
N TRP A 42 6.58 9.58 12.65
CA TRP A 42 5.21 9.06 12.78
C TRP A 42 5.09 7.56 12.53
N TRP A 43 6.23 6.84 12.40
CA TRP A 43 6.24 5.40 12.38
C TRP A 43 6.92 4.83 13.62
N GLU A 44 6.25 3.92 14.30
CA GLU A 44 6.76 3.20 15.47
C GLU A 44 6.92 1.72 15.14
N TRP A 45 8.12 1.15 15.33
CA TRP A 45 8.29 -0.29 15.30
C TRP A 45 7.60 -0.92 16.51
N LYS A 46 6.53 -1.66 16.27
CA LYS A 46 5.73 -2.26 17.33
C LYS A 46 5.84 -3.77 17.33
N ARG A 47 6.39 -4.31 18.41
CA ARG A 47 6.52 -5.75 18.59
C ARG A 47 5.15 -6.41 18.65
N GLY A 48 5.00 -7.55 17.94
CA GLY A 48 3.75 -8.28 17.86
C GLY A 48 2.66 -7.63 17.00
N ALA A 49 2.95 -6.48 16.35
CA ALA A 49 2.09 -5.97 15.31
C ALA A 49 2.12 -6.90 14.10
N SER A 50 0.94 -7.26 13.60
CA SER A 50 0.74 -8.23 12.53
C SER A 50 -0.69 -8.11 11.97
N TRP A 51 -1.00 -8.84 10.93
CA TRP A 51 -2.36 -8.87 10.38
C TRP A 51 -3.43 -9.31 11.41
N LYS A 52 -3.11 -10.13 12.42
CA LYS A 52 -4.02 -10.51 13.53
C LYS A 52 -4.10 -9.46 14.62
N HIS A 53 -3.06 -8.65 14.76
CA HIS A 53 -2.88 -7.67 15.83
C HIS A 53 -2.41 -6.33 15.24
N PRO A 54 -3.25 -5.60 14.46
CA PRO A 54 -2.81 -4.45 13.65
C PRO A 54 -2.16 -3.31 14.44
N LEU A 55 -2.55 -3.13 15.69
CA LEU A 55 -1.99 -2.10 16.59
C LEU A 55 -1.05 -2.69 17.65
N GLY A 56 -0.52 -3.90 17.41
CA GLY A 56 0.35 -4.62 18.36
C GLY A 56 -0.39 -5.68 19.17
N LYS A 57 0.35 -6.40 20.01
CA LYS A 57 -0.05 -7.63 20.73
C LYS A 57 -1.44 -7.58 21.41
N ASN A 58 -1.84 -6.41 21.89
CA ASN A 58 -3.12 -6.24 22.61
C ASN A 58 -4.30 -5.86 21.69
N SER A 59 -4.09 -5.71 20.41
CA SER A 59 -5.13 -5.45 19.42
C SER A 59 -5.68 -6.75 18.82
N SER A 60 -6.85 -6.68 18.18
CA SER A 60 -7.49 -7.84 17.55
C SER A 60 -8.34 -7.40 16.36
N ILE A 61 -8.40 -8.26 15.35
CA ILE A 61 -9.23 -8.06 14.16
C ILE A 61 -10.70 -8.46 14.36
N LYS A 62 -11.09 -9.03 15.50
CA LYS A 62 -12.44 -9.59 15.74
C LYS A 62 -13.59 -8.62 15.44
N LYS A 63 -13.36 -7.31 15.60
CA LYS A 63 -14.37 -6.26 15.36
C LYS A 63 -14.22 -5.57 14.01
N ILE A 64 -13.25 -5.95 13.20
CA ILE A 64 -12.89 -5.33 11.90
C ILE A 64 -12.65 -6.40 10.83
N MET A 65 -13.43 -7.49 10.88
CA MET A 65 -13.31 -8.60 9.92
C MET A 65 -13.70 -8.23 8.50
N ASP A 66 -14.40 -7.14 8.33
CA ASP A 66 -14.82 -6.52 7.07
C ASP A 66 -13.87 -5.42 6.58
N HIS A 67 -12.79 -5.16 7.32
CA HIS A 67 -11.75 -4.23 6.88
C HIS A 67 -10.69 -4.95 6.01
N PRO A 68 -9.91 -4.19 5.21
CA PRO A 68 -8.81 -4.78 4.45
C PRO A 68 -7.76 -5.36 5.40
N VAL A 69 -7.18 -6.48 5.01
CA VAL A 69 -6.01 -7.03 5.72
C VAL A 69 -4.83 -6.07 5.57
N VAL A 70 -4.06 -5.89 6.65
CA VAL A 70 -2.87 -5.03 6.70
C VAL A 70 -1.67 -5.80 7.27
N HIS A 71 -0.49 -5.19 7.28
CA HIS A 71 0.77 -5.84 7.68
C HIS A 71 1.10 -7.08 6.85
N ILE A 72 0.75 -7.05 5.58
CA ILE A 72 0.98 -8.13 4.61
C ILE A 72 2.17 -7.78 3.74
N SER A 73 3.18 -8.65 3.71
CA SER A 73 4.26 -8.57 2.73
C SER A 73 3.76 -8.93 1.33
N TRP A 74 4.55 -8.61 0.31
CA TRP A 74 4.23 -9.03 -1.04
C TRP A 74 4.24 -10.56 -1.17
N ASP A 75 5.18 -11.23 -0.51
CA ASP A 75 5.27 -12.69 -0.51
C ASP A 75 4.03 -13.33 0.15
N ASP A 76 3.49 -12.75 1.25
CA ASP A 76 2.23 -13.19 1.87
C ASP A 76 1.04 -13.01 0.92
N ALA A 77 0.96 -11.86 0.26
CA ALA A 77 -0.11 -11.54 -0.68
C ALA A 77 -0.13 -12.50 -1.88
N VAL A 78 1.05 -12.83 -2.42
CA VAL A 78 1.20 -13.84 -3.49
C VAL A 78 0.79 -15.23 -3.02
N ALA A 79 1.25 -15.65 -1.84
CA ALA A 79 0.90 -16.94 -1.27
C ALA A 79 -0.62 -17.10 -1.09
N TYR A 80 -1.28 -16.08 -0.55
CA TYR A 80 -2.74 -16.05 -0.43
C TYR A 80 -3.44 -16.10 -1.80
N ALA A 81 -2.99 -15.28 -2.75
CA ALA A 81 -3.59 -15.23 -4.08
C ALA A 81 -3.52 -16.60 -4.78
N GLN A 82 -2.36 -17.26 -4.71
CA GLN A 82 -2.17 -18.61 -5.26
C GLN A 82 -3.07 -19.63 -4.58
N TRP A 83 -3.14 -19.63 -3.25
CA TRP A 83 -4.05 -20.50 -2.49
C TRP A 83 -5.51 -20.32 -2.92
N ALA A 84 -5.92 -19.07 -3.19
CA ALA A 84 -7.27 -18.75 -3.65
C ALA A 84 -7.51 -19.05 -5.15
N GLY A 85 -6.54 -19.62 -5.89
CA GLY A 85 -6.61 -19.85 -7.33
C GLY A 85 -6.66 -18.55 -8.14
N LYS A 86 -5.97 -17.51 -7.65
CA LYS A 86 -5.89 -16.15 -8.19
C LYS A 86 -4.43 -15.69 -8.28
N ARG A 87 -4.22 -14.45 -8.65
CA ARG A 87 -2.92 -13.76 -8.64
C ARG A 87 -3.07 -12.31 -8.22
N LEU A 88 -1.95 -11.64 -7.95
CA LEU A 88 -1.94 -10.18 -7.84
C LEU A 88 -2.13 -9.57 -9.24
N PRO A 89 -2.75 -8.38 -9.34
CA PRO A 89 -2.81 -7.63 -10.58
C PRO A 89 -1.41 -7.15 -10.97
N THR A 90 -1.16 -6.98 -12.26
CA THR A 90 -0.06 -6.13 -12.72
C THR A 90 -0.39 -4.66 -12.40
N GLU A 91 0.62 -3.80 -12.37
CA GLU A 91 0.39 -2.37 -12.18
C GLU A 91 -0.56 -1.79 -13.24
N ALA A 92 -0.40 -2.20 -14.48
CA ALA A 92 -1.26 -1.76 -15.59
C ALA A 92 -2.71 -2.25 -15.44
N GLU A 93 -2.92 -3.50 -15.03
CA GLU A 93 -4.26 -4.04 -14.74
C GLU A 93 -4.91 -3.30 -13.58
N TRP A 94 -4.14 -3.01 -12.52
CA TRP A 94 -4.63 -2.27 -11.38
C TRP A 94 -5.06 -0.85 -11.77
N GLU A 95 -4.21 -0.12 -12.52
CA GLU A 95 -4.51 1.24 -12.96
C GLU A 95 -5.71 1.29 -13.93
N TRP A 96 -5.77 0.36 -14.88
CA TRP A 96 -6.92 0.22 -15.78
C TRP A 96 -8.20 0.00 -14.99
N ALA A 97 -8.16 -0.91 -14.02
CA ALA A 97 -9.30 -1.19 -13.14
C ALA A 97 -9.71 0.05 -12.32
N ALA A 98 -8.73 0.80 -11.78
CA ALA A 98 -8.98 2.01 -11.00
C ALA A 98 -9.61 3.13 -11.82
N ARG A 99 -9.15 3.32 -13.07
CA ARG A 99 -9.72 4.34 -13.97
C ARG A 99 -11.18 4.10 -14.33
N GLY A 100 -11.66 2.88 -14.19
CA GLY A 100 -12.99 2.54 -14.69
C GLY A 100 -13.04 2.73 -16.22
N LYS A 101 -14.03 3.46 -16.72
CA LYS A 101 -14.13 3.80 -18.16
C LYS A 101 -13.52 5.17 -18.51
N LYS A 102 -12.86 5.83 -17.57
CA LYS A 102 -12.35 7.20 -17.73
C LYS A 102 -10.89 7.19 -18.19
N THR A 103 -10.57 7.94 -19.23
CA THR A 103 -9.20 8.02 -19.77
C THR A 103 -8.33 9.04 -19.04
N ASP A 104 -8.88 10.21 -18.67
CA ASP A 104 -8.13 11.36 -18.15
C ASP A 104 -8.51 11.71 -16.71
N ALA A 105 -9.05 10.74 -15.96
CA ALA A 105 -9.47 10.96 -14.59
C ALA A 105 -8.28 10.95 -13.62
N ILE A 106 -8.30 11.91 -12.69
CA ILE A 106 -7.34 11.99 -11.57
C ILE A 106 -7.68 10.91 -10.53
N TYR A 107 -8.97 10.68 -10.28
CA TYR A 107 -9.50 9.72 -9.31
C TYR A 107 -10.44 8.71 -9.97
N PRO A 108 -10.77 7.59 -9.32
CA PRO A 108 -11.71 6.60 -9.86
C PRO A 108 -13.11 7.16 -10.19
N TRP A 109 -13.54 8.23 -9.50
CA TRP A 109 -14.82 8.90 -9.75
C TRP A 109 -14.74 10.02 -10.80
N GLY A 110 -13.55 10.49 -11.16
CA GLY A 110 -13.35 11.59 -12.11
C GLY A 110 -12.37 12.64 -11.62
N ASN A 111 -12.66 13.92 -11.91
CA ASN A 111 -11.77 15.05 -11.59
C ASN A 111 -12.30 15.94 -10.46
N GLU A 112 -13.45 15.58 -9.88
CA GLU A 112 -13.96 16.25 -8.69
C GLU A 112 -12.98 16.11 -7.52
N SER A 113 -12.82 17.19 -6.75
CA SER A 113 -11.86 17.22 -5.64
C SER A 113 -12.10 16.08 -4.65
N ILE A 114 -11.03 15.50 -4.13
CA ILE A 114 -11.12 14.50 -3.06
C ILE A 114 -11.74 15.08 -1.78
N ASN A 115 -11.63 16.40 -1.57
CA ASN A 115 -12.16 17.09 -0.40
C ASN A 115 -13.65 17.49 -0.54
N GLU A 116 -14.31 17.13 -1.65
CA GLU A 116 -15.75 17.35 -1.81
C GLU A 116 -16.56 16.37 -0.96
N THR A 117 -17.63 16.89 -0.34
CA THR A 117 -18.58 16.09 0.43
C THR A 117 -19.75 15.63 -0.43
N PRO A 118 -20.27 14.41 -0.25
CA PRO A 118 -19.78 13.37 0.67
C PRO A 118 -18.42 12.83 0.25
N MET A 119 -17.58 12.45 1.23
CA MET A 119 -16.27 11.87 0.96
C MET A 119 -16.39 10.61 0.10
N LYS A 120 -15.47 10.46 -0.87
CA LYS A 120 -15.51 9.36 -1.86
C LYS A 120 -14.46 8.29 -1.62
N ALA A 121 -13.60 8.48 -0.61
CA ALA A 121 -12.54 7.56 -0.23
C ALA A 121 -12.13 7.78 1.24
N ASN A 122 -11.48 6.79 1.82
CA ASN A 122 -10.85 6.90 3.14
C ASN A 122 -9.41 7.40 2.98
N PHE A 123 -9.14 8.60 3.48
CA PHE A 123 -7.82 9.25 3.44
C PHE A 123 -7.69 10.22 4.61
N TRP A 124 -6.50 10.75 4.87
CA TRP A 124 -6.28 11.70 5.95
C TRP A 124 -6.84 13.10 5.61
N GLN A 125 -7.82 13.58 6.36
CA GLN A 125 -8.39 14.91 6.22
C GLN A 125 -7.85 15.86 7.30
N GLY A 126 -7.38 17.03 6.91
CA GLY A 126 -6.81 18.02 7.82
C GLY A 126 -5.29 18.05 7.77
N HIS A 127 -4.63 18.14 8.91
CA HIS A 127 -3.17 18.36 8.97
C HIS A 127 -2.41 17.09 9.34
N PHE A 128 -1.81 16.46 8.35
CA PHE A 128 -0.97 15.29 8.57
C PHE A 128 0.35 15.67 9.26
N PRO A 129 0.84 14.87 10.21
CA PRO A 129 0.29 13.66 10.82
C PRO A 129 -0.27 13.90 12.25
N TYR A 130 -0.80 15.09 12.55
CA TYR A 130 -1.17 15.48 13.93
C TYR A 130 -2.64 15.86 14.12
N LYS A 131 -3.42 15.97 13.05
CA LYS A 131 -4.84 16.32 13.14
C LYS A 131 -5.62 15.72 11.97
N ASN A 132 -6.24 14.58 12.18
CA ASN A 132 -7.27 14.06 11.28
C ASN A 132 -8.63 14.61 11.69
N THR A 133 -9.40 15.13 10.74
CA THR A 133 -10.77 15.64 11.00
C THR A 133 -11.84 14.57 10.78
N GLU A 134 -11.45 13.38 10.27
CA GLU A 134 -12.32 12.19 10.13
C GLU A 134 -13.65 12.47 9.42
N GLN A 135 -13.64 13.36 8.43
CA GLN A 135 -14.85 13.73 7.67
C GLN A 135 -15.37 12.54 6.83
N ASP A 136 -14.52 11.57 6.54
CA ASP A 136 -14.89 10.30 5.91
C ASP A 136 -15.49 9.29 6.90
N GLY A 137 -15.47 9.58 8.19
CA GLY A 137 -16.02 8.75 9.28
C GLY A 137 -15.02 7.75 9.87
N TYR A 138 -13.74 7.77 9.46
CA TYR A 138 -12.77 6.76 9.87
C TYR A 138 -11.43 7.37 10.30
N HIS A 139 -10.91 6.88 11.41
CA HIS A 139 -9.58 7.26 11.90
C HIS A 139 -8.45 6.44 11.24
N LEU A 140 -8.72 5.16 11.00
CA LEU A 140 -7.80 4.20 10.37
C LEU A 140 -8.47 3.60 9.12
N THR A 141 -8.34 2.28 8.91
CA THR A 141 -9.03 1.62 7.79
C THR A 141 -10.54 1.68 7.93
N ALA A 142 -11.24 1.72 6.81
CA ALA A 142 -12.69 1.59 6.72
C ALA A 142 -13.08 0.13 6.35
N PRO A 143 -14.31 -0.32 6.66
CA PRO A 143 -14.86 -1.54 6.06
C PRO A 143 -14.80 -1.48 4.53
N VAL A 144 -14.47 -2.59 3.88
CA VAL A 144 -14.40 -2.62 2.42
C VAL A 144 -15.76 -2.29 1.79
N GLY A 145 -15.74 -1.45 0.74
CA GLY A 145 -16.97 -1.03 0.06
C GLY A 145 -17.76 0.07 0.77
N SER A 146 -17.16 0.78 1.74
CA SER A 146 -17.83 1.89 2.43
C SER A 146 -18.05 3.12 1.56
N PHE A 147 -17.33 3.24 0.45
CA PHE A 147 -17.38 4.39 -0.45
C PHE A 147 -17.95 4.00 -1.82
N ILE A 148 -18.15 5.00 -2.67
CA ILE A 148 -18.70 4.78 -4.01
C ILE A 148 -17.77 3.93 -4.88
N SER A 149 -18.33 2.96 -5.61
CA SER A 149 -17.60 2.20 -6.61
C SER A 149 -17.32 3.03 -7.87
N ASN A 150 -16.28 2.66 -8.61
CA ASN A 150 -16.08 3.20 -9.96
C ASN A 150 -17.05 2.56 -10.97
N GLU A 151 -16.95 2.95 -12.25
CA GLU A 151 -17.85 2.49 -13.31
C GLU A 151 -17.70 0.98 -13.66
N TYR A 152 -16.67 0.31 -13.15
CA TYR A 152 -16.55 -1.16 -13.22
C TYR A 152 -17.12 -1.87 -11.99
N GLY A 153 -17.72 -1.12 -11.05
CA GLY A 153 -18.25 -1.67 -9.79
C GLY A 153 -17.15 -2.03 -8.78
N LEU A 154 -15.94 -1.46 -8.92
CA LEU A 154 -14.83 -1.72 -8.02
C LEU A 154 -14.78 -0.64 -6.93
N PHE A 155 -14.71 -1.09 -5.69
CA PHE A 155 -14.62 -0.25 -4.50
C PHE A 155 -13.16 -0.05 -4.06
N ASP A 156 -12.93 1.01 -3.29
CA ASP A 156 -11.67 1.30 -2.59
C ASP A 156 -10.44 1.33 -3.52
N MET A 157 -10.66 1.76 -4.79
CA MET A 157 -9.58 1.99 -5.74
C MET A 157 -8.79 3.29 -5.44
N SER A 158 -9.17 4.02 -4.40
CA SER A 158 -8.49 5.18 -3.85
C SER A 158 -8.65 5.20 -2.35
N GLY A 159 -7.56 5.39 -1.61
CA GLY A 159 -7.55 5.42 -0.15
C GLY A 159 -7.67 4.03 0.48
N ASN A 160 -8.04 3.99 1.74
CA ASN A 160 -8.12 2.84 2.62
C ASN A 160 -6.74 2.20 2.86
N VAL A 161 -6.24 1.34 1.98
CA VAL A 161 -4.88 0.77 2.07
C VAL A 161 -4.18 0.77 0.73
N TRP A 162 -2.85 0.93 0.74
CA TRP A 162 -2.02 0.64 -0.41
C TRP A 162 -2.14 -0.82 -0.80
N GLU A 163 -2.15 -1.11 -2.10
CA GLU A 163 -2.36 -2.44 -2.62
C GLU A 163 -1.18 -2.94 -3.45
N TRP A 164 -0.67 -4.13 -3.10
CA TRP A 164 0.40 -4.79 -3.81
C TRP A 164 0.03 -5.15 -5.24
N CYS A 165 0.93 -4.79 -6.17
CA CYS A 165 0.93 -5.28 -7.56
C CYS A 165 2.05 -6.32 -7.76
N SER A 166 1.95 -7.11 -8.84
CA SER A 166 2.95 -8.14 -9.16
C SER A 166 4.29 -7.58 -9.60
N ASP A 167 4.30 -6.37 -10.14
CA ASP A 167 5.43 -5.76 -10.83
C ASP A 167 6.56 -5.37 -9.89
N PHE A 168 7.80 -5.47 -10.38
CA PHE A 168 8.94 -4.81 -9.75
C PHE A 168 8.84 -3.29 -9.93
N TYR A 169 9.29 -2.56 -8.92
CA TYR A 169 9.48 -1.12 -9.07
C TYR A 169 10.78 -0.85 -9.80
N HIS A 170 10.70 -0.01 -10.84
CA HIS A 170 11.88 0.53 -11.53
C HIS A 170 11.61 1.98 -11.88
N ILE A 171 12.47 2.89 -11.43
CA ILE A 171 12.24 4.33 -11.59
C ILE A 171 12.04 4.76 -13.07
N ASN A 172 12.71 4.09 -14.00
CA ASN A 172 12.66 4.40 -15.44
C ASN A 172 11.65 3.53 -16.22
N SER A 173 10.79 2.73 -15.55
CA SER A 173 9.91 1.78 -16.28
C SER A 173 9.06 2.45 -17.34
N TYR A 174 8.44 3.59 -17.02
CA TYR A 174 7.58 4.31 -17.97
C TYR A 174 8.35 4.93 -19.14
N SER A 175 9.60 5.36 -18.93
CA SER A 175 10.47 5.84 -20.03
C SER A 175 10.80 4.70 -20.99
N TYR A 176 11.14 3.52 -20.46
CA TYR A 176 11.40 2.33 -21.28
C TYR A 176 10.17 1.85 -22.04
N ASP A 177 8.98 1.92 -21.43
CA ASP A 177 7.75 1.54 -22.12
C ASP A 177 7.38 2.56 -23.20
N LYS A 178 7.59 3.85 -22.94
CA LYS A 178 7.41 4.91 -23.96
C LYS A 178 8.31 4.70 -25.19
N GLU A 179 9.56 4.29 -24.99
CA GLU A 179 10.50 3.98 -26.09
C GLU A 179 10.05 2.78 -26.93
N LYS A 180 9.38 1.79 -26.32
CA LYS A 180 8.82 0.63 -27.02
C LYS A 180 7.55 0.94 -27.81
N GLY A 181 6.91 2.09 -27.57
CA GLY A 181 5.62 2.45 -28.14
C GLY A 181 4.44 1.80 -27.42
N ILE A 182 3.46 1.27 -28.15
CA ILE A 182 2.27 0.64 -27.55
C ILE A 182 2.65 -0.67 -26.87
N CYS A 183 2.49 -0.71 -25.55
CA CYS A 183 2.71 -1.91 -24.75
C CYS A 183 1.40 -2.70 -24.61
N ILE A 184 1.39 -3.93 -25.10
CA ILE A 184 0.24 -4.84 -24.95
C ILE A 184 0.46 -5.74 -23.74
N ASN A 185 -0.47 -5.72 -22.77
CA ASN A 185 -0.42 -6.55 -21.58
C ASN A 185 0.92 -6.45 -20.81
N PRO A 186 1.41 -5.25 -20.48
CA PRO A 186 2.71 -5.09 -19.85
C PRO A 186 2.76 -5.85 -18.51
N LYS A 187 3.89 -6.52 -18.28
CA LYS A 187 4.16 -7.30 -17.05
C LYS A 187 5.17 -6.59 -16.14
N GLY A 188 5.44 -5.32 -16.41
CA GLY A 188 6.42 -4.53 -15.71
C GLY A 188 7.89 -4.91 -16.02
N PRO A 189 8.83 -4.25 -15.36
CA PRO A 189 10.26 -4.52 -15.51
C PRO A 189 10.65 -5.90 -14.93
N LYS A 190 11.74 -6.47 -15.46
CA LYS A 190 12.25 -7.78 -15.00
C LYS A 190 13.00 -7.68 -13.66
N THR A 191 13.50 -6.50 -13.31
CA THR A 191 14.29 -6.24 -12.11
C THR A 191 13.83 -4.96 -11.44
N SER A 192 14.03 -4.91 -10.12
CA SER A 192 13.82 -3.67 -9.36
C SER A 192 15.02 -2.74 -9.50
N TYR A 193 14.74 -1.44 -9.58
CA TYR A 193 15.77 -0.42 -9.46
C TYR A 193 15.21 0.88 -8.88
N ASP A 194 15.81 1.30 -7.77
CA ASP A 194 15.57 2.57 -7.11
C ASP A 194 16.94 3.16 -6.72
N PRO A 195 17.35 4.32 -7.27
CA PRO A 195 18.66 4.89 -6.97
C PRO A 195 18.82 5.31 -5.50
N SER A 196 17.73 5.52 -4.76
CA SER A 196 17.78 5.83 -3.33
C SER A 196 18.10 4.59 -2.48
N GLU A 197 17.74 3.39 -2.97
CA GLU A 197 17.98 2.10 -2.32
C GLU A 197 18.35 1.03 -3.35
N PRO A 198 19.54 1.14 -3.96
CA PRO A 198 19.91 0.39 -5.18
C PRO A 198 19.99 -1.14 -4.99
N PHE A 199 20.11 -1.60 -3.74
CA PHE A 199 20.17 -3.03 -3.41
C PHE A 199 18.81 -3.59 -2.94
N ALA A 200 17.80 -2.76 -2.75
CA ALA A 200 16.49 -3.19 -2.30
C ALA A 200 15.65 -3.75 -3.45
N ILE A 201 15.10 -4.94 -3.26
CA ILE A 201 14.14 -5.51 -4.20
C ILE A 201 12.75 -4.99 -3.86
N LYS A 202 12.28 -4.01 -4.63
CA LYS A 202 11.00 -3.35 -4.40
C LYS A 202 9.92 -3.80 -5.35
N LYS A 203 8.69 -3.84 -4.86
CA LYS A 203 7.44 -4.09 -5.58
C LYS A 203 6.57 -2.85 -5.59
N ILE A 204 5.66 -2.79 -6.56
CA ILE A 204 4.74 -1.66 -6.74
C ILE A 204 3.59 -1.74 -5.76
N LEU A 205 3.21 -0.58 -5.26
CA LEU A 205 1.99 -0.32 -4.48
C LEU A 205 1.15 0.75 -5.16
N ARG A 206 -0.17 0.58 -5.13
CA ARG A 206 -1.14 1.49 -5.78
C ARG A 206 -2.29 1.84 -4.84
N GLY A 207 -3.01 2.92 -5.14
CA GLY A 207 -4.29 3.29 -4.52
C GLY A 207 -4.22 4.27 -3.37
N GLY A 208 -3.09 4.41 -2.70
CA GLY A 208 -3.00 5.23 -1.50
C GLY A 208 -3.63 4.56 -0.27
N SER A 209 -3.67 5.27 0.83
CA SER A 209 -4.18 4.75 2.09
C SER A 209 -4.88 5.82 2.92
N PHE A 210 -5.46 5.41 4.04
CA PHE A 210 -6.04 6.30 5.04
C PHE A 210 -5.04 7.33 5.62
N LEU A 211 -3.73 7.17 5.41
CA LEU A 211 -2.70 8.12 5.80
C LEU A 211 -2.32 9.12 4.69
N CYS A 212 -2.85 8.96 3.48
CA CYS A 212 -2.53 9.86 2.38
C CYS A 212 -3.22 11.21 2.53
N ASN A 213 -2.46 12.27 2.31
CA ASN A 213 -2.90 13.66 2.36
C ASN A 213 -2.14 14.48 1.32
N ASP A 214 -2.74 15.51 0.74
CA ASP A 214 -2.12 16.32 -0.33
C ASP A 214 -0.79 16.95 0.09
N SER A 215 -0.61 17.27 1.37
CA SER A 215 0.62 17.87 1.88
C SER A 215 1.80 16.90 1.98
N TYR A 216 1.51 15.58 2.01
CA TYR A 216 2.53 14.55 2.17
C TYR A 216 2.53 13.53 1.03
N CYS A 217 1.38 12.97 0.73
CA CYS A 217 1.26 11.84 -0.21
C CYS A 217 -0.09 11.91 -0.93
N SER A 218 -0.16 12.19 -2.20
CA SER A 218 -1.39 12.14 -2.99
C SER A 218 -1.63 10.73 -3.58
N GLY A 219 -1.42 9.68 -2.79
CA GLY A 219 -1.45 8.28 -3.19
C GLY A 219 -2.76 7.81 -3.78
N TYR A 220 -3.86 8.43 -3.42
CA TYR A 220 -5.21 8.16 -3.89
C TYR A 220 -5.48 8.59 -5.34
N ARG A 221 -4.53 9.21 -6.05
CA ARG A 221 -4.63 9.46 -7.50
C ARG A 221 -4.39 8.17 -8.28
N VAL A 222 -5.19 7.92 -9.33
CA VAL A 222 -5.09 6.68 -10.12
C VAL A 222 -3.72 6.48 -10.76
N SER A 223 -2.98 7.55 -11.06
CA SER A 223 -1.63 7.49 -11.66
C SER A 223 -0.51 7.38 -10.61
N ARG A 224 -0.81 7.58 -9.32
CA ARG A 224 0.23 7.57 -8.28
C ARG A 224 0.70 6.15 -7.99
N ARG A 225 2.00 5.98 -7.95
CA ARG A 225 2.67 4.75 -7.56
C ARG A 225 3.54 4.96 -6.33
N MET A 226 3.64 3.94 -5.52
CA MET A 226 4.59 3.83 -4.42
C MET A 226 5.34 2.50 -4.56
N SER A 227 6.42 2.34 -3.84
CA SER A 227 7.17 1.09 -3.78
C SER A 227 7.56 0.75 -2.36
N SER A 228 7.68 -0.54 -2.08
CA SER A 228 8.25 -1.05 -0.82
C SER A 228 8.98 -2.35 -1.08
N THR A 229 9.88 -2.74 -0.16
CA THR A 229 10.56 -4.03 -0.24
C THR A 229 9.55 -5.16 -0.09
N LYS A 230 9.74 -6.24 -0.82
CA LYS A 230 8.76 -7.33 -0.94
C LYS A 230 8.46 -8.06 0.37
N ASP A 231 9.36 -7.97 1.33
CA ASP A 231 9.30 -8.58 2.66
C ASP A 231 8.74 -7.66 3.75
N THR A 232 8.41 -6.41 3.41
CA THR A 232 7.89 -5.42 4.33
C THR A 232 6.37 -5.39 4.34
N GLY A 233 5.77 -5.57 5.52
CA GLY A 233 4.36 -5.31 5.76
C GLY A 233 4.17 -4.06 6.60
N LEU A 234 3.24 -3.19 6.23
CA LEU A 234 2.91 -1.94 6.94
C LEU A 234 1.43 -1.92 7.33
N MET A 235 1.08 -1.14 8.37
CA MET A 235 -0.31 -1.06 8.83
C MET A 235 -1.28 -0.41 7.82
N HIS A 236 -0.78 0.12 6.73
CA HIS A 236 -1.57 0.74 5.66
C HIS A 236 -1.40 0.03 4.31
N THR A 237 -0.88 -1.21 4.32
CA THR A 237 -0.59 -1.98 3.10
C THR A 237 -1.30 -3.32 3.13
N GLY A 238 -2.11 -3.54 2.13
CA GLY A 238 -2.87 -4.76 1.87
C GLY A 238 -2.75 -5.17 0.41
N PHE A 239 -3.77 -5.83 -0.14
CA PHE A 239 -3.79 -6.27 -1.54
C PHE A 239 -5.20 -6.62 -2.01
N ARG A 240 -5.37 -6.71 -3.32
CA ARG A 240 -6.51 -7.36 -3.98
C ARG A 240 -6.04 -8.43 -4.95
N CYS A 241 -6.90 -9.39 -5.23
CA CYS A 241 -6.62 -10.45 -6.19
C CYS A 241 -7.38 -10.25 -7.48
N VAL A 242 -6.78 -10.72 -8.58
CA VAL A 242 -7.43 -10.87 -9.88
C VAL A 242 -7.42 -12.34 -10.31
N LYS A 243 -8.35 -12.71 -11.18
CA LYS A 243 -8.45 -14.06 -11.75
C LYS A 243 -8.53 -13.94 -13.25
N ASP A 244 -7.70 -14.71 -13.95
CA ASP A 244 -7.77 -14.79 -15.40
C ASP A 244 -9.07 -15.48 -15.81
N ILE A 245 -9.77 -14.90 -16.78
CA ILE A 245 -10.92 -15.55 -17.42
C ILE A 245 -10.31 -16.64 -18.31
N ARG A 246 -10.63 -17.90 -18.03
CA ARG A 246 -10.31 -18.99 -18.96
C ARG A 246 -11.18 -18.77 -20.19
N GLY A 247 -10.55 -18.48 -21.31
CA GLY A 247 -11.20 -18.48 -22.61
C GLY A 247 -11.72 -19.86 -22.99
#